data_d4fe9c6d19944910d87bd2ec83c29868
#
_entry.id   d4fe9c6d19944910d87bd2ec83c29868
#
_cell.length_a   1.000
_cell.length_b   1.000
_cell.length_c   1.000
_cell.angle_alpha   90.00
_cell.angle_beta   90.00
_cell.angle_gamma   90.00
#
_symmetry.space_group_name_H-M   'P 1'
#
loop_
_entity.id
_entity.type
_entity.pdbx_description
1 polymer ?
#
loop_
_entity_poly.entity_id
_entity_poly.type
_entity_poly.pdbx_seq_one_letter_code
_entity_poly.pdbx_strand_id
1 'polypeptide(L)'
;IRFPARPSRPFTIKEGEQWKRLRFERNIIPGSPLDFSRISPLDAPAGKYGFVRSTSDGEFTFENAPDKRIRFYGVNLCFSANTPDRKDADELVEYLVRMGYNTVRFHHQESELIDKNAADSLTFDPVALDKLDYLFAKCKEHGIYLTTDLYVNRQFKPGDNIGVKNPQTLKNVKGLLAVNRAAMENWKEFVRRWMNHRNPYTGMT
;
A
#
# COMPACT_ATOMS: atom_id res chain seq x y z
N ILE A 1 -27.05 16.08 -30.30
CA ILE A 1 -27.85 14.83 -30.36
C ILE A 1 -27.82 14.26 -28.93
N ARG A 2 -28.97 14.27 -28.22
CA ARG A 2 -29.11 13.60 -26.91
C ARG A 2 -29.62 12.19 -27.19
N PHE A 3 -28.83 11.19 -26.89
CA PHE A 3 -29.31 9.83 -26.83
C PHE A 3 -30.12 9.62 -25.56
N PRO A 4 -31.37 9.14 -25.61
CA PRO A 4 -32.11 8.82 -24.41
C PRO A 4 -31.35 7.71 -23.67
N ALA A 5 -30.96 7.95 -22.43
CA ALA A 5 -30.39 6.91 -21.59
C ALA A 5 -31.46 5.82 -21.38
N ARG A 6 -31.27 4.66 -21.98
CA ARG A 6 -32.11 3.50 -21.65
C ARG A 6 -31.77 3.12 -20.18
N PRO A 7 -32.76 2.94 -19.33
CA PRO A 7 -32.49 2.43 -17.99
C PRO A 7 -31.75 1.09 -18.13
N SER A 8 -30.54 1.01 -17.59
CA SER A 8 -29.79 -0.24 -17.53
C SER A 8 -30.57 -1.22 -16.66
N ARG A 9 -31.19 -2.24 -17.27
CA ARG A 9 -31.71 -3.36 -16.48
C ARG A 9 -30.49 -4.09 -15.90
N PRO A 10 -30.48 -4.45 -14.63
CA PRO A 10 -29.40 -5.24 -14.06
C PRO A 10 -29.29 -6.55 -14.86
N PHE A 11 -28.12 -6.73 -15.45
CA PHE A 11 -27.84 -7.93 -16.24
C PHE A 11 -27.16 -8.94 -15.32
N THR A 12 -27.81 -10.07 -15.10
CA THR A 12 -27.26 -11.15 -14.27
C THR A 12 -26.96 -12.35 -15.16
N ILE A 13 -25.71 -12.76 -15.24
CA ILE A 13 -25.30 -14.00 -15.87
C ILE A 13 -25.45 -15.12 -14.82
N LYS A 14 -26.24 -16.15 -15.16
CA LYS A 14 -26.38 -17.34 -14.33
C LYS A 14 -25.64 -18.52 -14.97
N GLU A 15 -25.10 -19.40 -14.14
CA GLU A 15 -24.51 -20.65 -14.61
C GLU A 15 -25.55 -21.48 -15.38
N GLY A 16 -25.13 -22.07 -16.51
CA GLY A 16 -25.98 -22.86 -17.41
C GLY A 16 -25.15 -23.55 -18.47
N GLU A 17 -25.80 -24.01 -19.55
CA GLU A 17 -25.09 -24.68 -20.65
C GLU A 17 -24.07 -23.79 -21.36
N GLN A 18 -24.42 -22.54 -21.58
CA GLN A 18 -23.59 -21.57 -22.34
C GLN A 18 -22.59 -20.82 -21.42
N TRP A 19 -22.86 -20.72 -20.14
CA TRP A 19 -22.04 -19.99 -19.19
C TRP A 19 -21.67 -20.91 -18.05
N LYS A 20 -20.38 -21.20 -17.94
CA LYS A 20 -19.85 -22.00 -16.81
C LYS A 20 -19.30 -21.09 -15.76
N ARG A 21 -19.59 -21.41 -14.49
CA ARG A 21 -18.98 -20.69 -13.38
C ARG A 21 -17.49 -20.98 -13.38
N LEU A 22 -16.69 -19.91 -13.45
CA LEU A 22 -15.26 -20.03 -13.21
C LEU A 22 -15.03 -20.36 -11.75
N ARG A 23 -14.55 -21.56 -11.47
CA ARG A 23 -14.08 -21.95 -10.14
C ARG A 23 -12.62 -21.55 -10.08
N PHE A 24 -12.36 -20.53 -9.28
CA PHE A 24 -11.03 -19.97 -9.12
C PHE A 24 -10.56 -20.26 -7.70
N GLU A 25 -9.56 -21.10 -7.57
CA GLU A 25 -8.83 -21.27 -6.31
C GLU A 25 -7.79 -20.17 -6.21
N ARG A 26 -7.94 -19.31 -5.19
CA ARG A 26 -7.05 -18.14 -5.01
C ARG A 26 -5.68 -18.53 -4.50
N ASN A 27 -5.56 -19.69 -3.87
CA ASN A 27 -4.34 -20.09 -3.18
C ASN A 27 -3.45 -20.97 -4.05
N ILE A 28 -2.16 -20.63 -4.10
CA ILE A 28 -1.12 -21.52 -4.63
C ILE A 28 -0.94 -22.63 -3.62
N ILE A 29 -1.03 -23.89 -4.09
CA ILE A 29 -0.83 -25.06 -3.25
C ILE A 29 0.62 -25.09 -2.79
N PRO A 30 0.89 -25.14 -1.47
CA PRO A 30 2.25 -25.22 -0.94
C PRO A 30 3.03 -26.41 -1.53
N GLY A 31 4.25 -26.14 -2.01
CA GLY A 31 5.12 -27.15 -2.62
C GLY A 31 4.74 -27.57 -4.05
N SER A 32 3.69 -26.96 -4.66
CA SER A 32 3.39 -27.18 -6.07
C SER A 32 4.42 -26.51 -6.99
N PRO A 33 4.45 -26.82 -8.30
CA PRO A 33 5.34 -26.15 -9.26
C PRO A 33 5.11 -24.63 -9.38
N LEU A 34 3.98 -24.11 -8.89
CA LEU A 34 3.65 -22.68 -8.88
C LEU A 34 4.05 -22.00 -7.57
N ASP A 35 4.54 -22.74 -6.58
CA ASP A 35 5.02 -22.21 -5.31
C ASP A 35 6.47 -21.76 -5.43
N PHE A 36 6.68 -20.46 -5.63
CA PHE A 36 8.00 -19.84 -5.76
C PHE A 36 8.64 -19.44 -4.43
N SER A 37 8.03 -19.75 -3.29
CA SER A 37 8.56 -19.40 -1.97
C SER A 37 9.97 -19.92 -1.69
N ARG A 38 10.36 -21.02 -2.35
CA ARG A 38 11.70 -21.62 -2.23
C ARG A 38 12.71 -21.07 -3.23
N ILE A 39 12.26 -20.38 -4.27
CA ILE A 39 13.10 -19.85 -5.35
C ILE A 39 13.48 -18.40 -5.04
N SER A 40 12.56 -17.63 -4.50
CA SER A 40 12.85 -16.27 -4.04
C SER A 40 13.59 -16.33 -2.71
N PRO A 41 14.77 -15.72 -2.59
CA PRO A 41 15.50 -15.65 -1.33
C PRO A 41 14.81 -14.66 -0.38
N LEU A 42 13.70 -15.08 0.21
CA LEU A 42 13.05 -14.33 1.27
C LEU A 42 13.90 -14.44 2.53
N ASP A 43 14.64 -13.39 2.80
CA ASP A 43 15.45 -13.28 4.02
C ASP A 43 14.60 -12.77 5.18
N ALA A 44 13.75 -13.61 5.72
CA ALA A 44 12.93 -13.29 6.87
C ALA A 44 13.73 -13.17 8.18
N PRO A 45 13.42 -12.21 9.04
CA PRO A 45 12.55 -11.06 8.78
C PRO A 45 13.23 -10.00 7.90
N ALA A 46 12.43 -9.21 7.17
CA ALA A 46 12.96 -8.08 6.43
C ALA A 46 13.69 -7.11 7.37
N GLY A 47 14.84 -6.58 6.91
CA GLY A 47 15.68 -5.68 7.70
C GLY A 47 16.72 -6.35 8.61
N LYS A 48 16.80 -7.69 8.65
CA LYS A 48 17.80 -8.39 9.47
C LYS A 48 19.26 -8.07 9.10
N TYR A 49 19.47 -7.61 7.88
CA TYR A 49 20.79 -7.18 7.38
C TYR A 49 20.98 -5.66 7.38
N GLY A 50 20.16 -4.91 8.11
CA GLY A 50 20.19 -3.46 8.12
C GLY A 50 19.49 -2.84 6.91
N PHE A 51 19.84 -1.60 6.61
CA PHE A 51 19.25 -0.85 5.50
C PHE A 51 19.70 -1.38 4.14
N VAL A 52 18.81 -1.26 3.15
CA VAL A 52 19.17 -1.48 1.75
C VAL A 52 20.09 -0.35 1.30
N ARG A 53 21.15 -0.70 0.59
CA ARG A 53 22.16 0.21 0.03
C ARG A 53 22.26 0.00 -1.48
N SER A 54 22.53 1.06 -2.20
CA SER A 54 22.92 0.97 -3.61
C SER A 54 24.44 0.84 -3.73
N THR A 55 24.89 0.04 -4.67
CA THR A 55 26.30 -0.11 -5.02
C THR A 55 26.70 0.83 -6.14
N SER A 56 28.01 1.02 -6.38
CA SER A 56 28.51 1.88 -7.45
C SER A 56 28.16 1.40 -8.86
N ASP A 57 27.89 0.11 -9.03
CA ASP A 57 27.44 -0.53 -10.28
C ASP A 57 25.91 -0.58 -10.42
N GLY A 58 25.16 0.09 -9.50
CA GLY A 58 23.72 0.27 -9.60
C GLY A 58 22.89 -0.92 -9.10
N GLU A 59 23.48 -1.86 -8.38
CA GLU A 59 22.77 -2.95 -7.74
C GLU A 59 22.38 -2.61 -6.30
N PHE A 60 21.50 -3.44 -5.69
CA PHE A 60 21.14 -3.33 -4.28
C PHE A 60 21.85 -4.38 -3.44
N THR A 61 22.24 -3.97 -2.25
CA THR A 61 22.84 -4.81 -1.20
C THR A 61 22.32 -4.36 0.17
N PHE A 62 22.92 -4.85 1.25
CA PHE A 62 22.53 -4.50 2.61
C PHE A 62 23.69 -3.92 3.40
N GLU A 63 23.39 -3.04 4.33
CA GLU A 63 24.36 -2.37 5.20
C GLU A 63 25.27 -3.35 5.94
N ASN A 64 24.70 -4.40 6.52
CA ASN A 64 25.42 -5.40 7.30
C ASN A 64 25.71 -6.70 6.51
N ALA A 65 25.48 -6.69 5.21
CA ALA A 65 25.79 -7.79 4.30
C ALA A 65 26.09 -7.24 2.87
N PRO A 66 27.21 -6.52 2.70
CA PRO A 66 27.53 -5.81 1.45
C PRO A 66 27.73 -6.73 0.25
N ASP A 67 28.14 -7.98 0.48
CA ASP A 67 28.34 -8.97 -0.58
C ASP A 67 27.04 -9.67 -1.00
N LYS A 68 25.95 -9.47 -0.22
CA LYS A 68 24.66 -10.05 -0.53
C LYS A 68 23.84 -9.15 -1.45
N ARG A 69 23.80 -9.51 -2.73
CA ARG A 69 22.99 -8.82 -3.73
C ARG A 69 21.51 -9.17 -3.57
N ILE A 70 20.63 -8.21 -3.82
CA ILE A 70 19.19 -8.41 -3.85
C ILE A 70 18.58 -7.73 -5.07
N ARG A 71 17.58 -8.37 -5.65
CA ARG A 71 16.67 -7.79 -6.65
C ARG A 71 15.28 -7.77 -6.08
N PHE A 72 14.63 -6.62 -6.18
CA PHE A 72 13.26 -6.48 -5.72
C PHE A 72 12.28 -6.86 -6.84
N TYR A 73 11.42 -7.80 -6.53
CA TYR A 73 10.33 -8.25 -7.37
C TYR A 73 9.05 -8.20 -6.56
N GLY A 74 8.05 -7.44 -7.00
CA GLY A 74 6.90 -7.17 -6.16
C GLY A 74 5.68 -6.63 -6.87
N VAL A 75 4.73 -6.20 -6.05
CA VAL A 75 3.39 -5.80 -6.46
C VAL A 75 2.98 -4.50 -5.80
N ASN A 76 2.07 -3.75 -6.43
CA ASN A 76 1.35 -2.65 -5.79
C ASN A 76 0.10 -3.17 -5.08
N LEU A 77 -0.09 -2.73 -3.84
CA LEU A 77 -1.39 -2.71 -3.17
C LEU A 77 -1.96 -1.30 -3.26
N CYS A 78 -3.25 -1.19 -3.63
CA CYS A 78 -3.89 0.09 -3.85
C CYS A 78 -5.21 0.18 -3.08
N PHE A 79 -5.53 1.37 -2.57
CA PHE A 79 -6.79 1.68 -1.90
C PHE A 79 -7.07 0.72 -0.73
N SER A 80 -8.26 0.14 -0.66
CA SER A 80 -8.68 -0.78 0.41
C SER A 80 -7.82 -2.04 0.55
N ALA A 81 -7.05 -2.41 -0.47
CA ALA A 81 -6.09 -3.51 -0.36
C ALA A 81 -4.92 -3.20 0.60
N ASN A 82 -4.74 -1.92 0.97
CA ASN A 82 -3.74 -1.51 1.96
C ASN A 82 -4.20 -1.73 3.41
N THR A 83 -5.50 -1.87 3.64
CA THR A 83 -6.10 -2.00 4.98
C THR A 83 -7.02 -3.22 5.09
N PRO A 84 -6.55 -4.43 4.75
CA PRO A 84 -7.34 -5.64 4.87
C PRO A 84 -7.63 -5.98 6.33
N ASP A 85 -8.64 -6.80 6.59
CA ASP A 85 -8.80 -7.42 7.90
C ASP A 85 -7.66 -8.39 8.17
N ARG A 86 -7.40 -8.71 9.45
CA ARG A 86 -6.23 -9.52 9.85
C ARG A 86 -6.14 -10.85 9.14
N LYS A 87 -7.26 -11.55 9.00
CA LYS A 87 -7.31 -12.82 8.27
C LYS A 87 -6.90 -12.64 6.80
N ASP A 88 -7.45 -11.63 6.15
CA ASP A 88 -7.14 -11.33 4.75
C ASP A 88 -5.69 -10.87 4.59
N ALA A 89 -5.12 -10.17 5.59
CA ALA A 89 -3.71 -9.79 5.61
C ALA A 89 -2.79 -11.01 5.67
N ASP A 90 -3.09 -11.97 6.55
CA ASP A 90 -2.33 -13.21 6.66
C ASP A 90 -2.38 -14.02 5.35
N GLU A 91 -3.57 -14.23 4.80
CA GLU A 91 -3.75 -14.94 3.53
C GLU A 91 -3.05 -14.22 2.36
N LEU A 92 -3.12 -12.89 2.32
CA LEU A 92 -2.46 -12.06 1.31
C LEU A 92 -0.94 -12.22 1.37
N VAL A 93 -0.35 -12.08 2.57
CA VAL A 93 1.11 -12.17 2.73
C VAL A 93 1.61 -13.56 2.37
N GLU A 94 0.93 -14.62 2.81
CA GLU A 94 1.26 -15.99 2.40
C GLU A 94 1.17 -16.18 0.88
N TYR A 95 0.16 -15.62 0.23
CA TYR A 95 0.03 -15.67 -1.22
C TYR A 95 1.19 -14.95 -1.92
N LEU A 96 1.56 -13.75 -1.45
CA LEU A 96 2.69 -12.99 -2.00
C LEU A 96 4.01 -13.76 -1.87
N VAL A 97 4.24 -14.42 -0.73
CA VAL A 97 5.40 -15.29 -0.52
C VAL A 97 5.43 -16.43 -1.54
N ARG A 98 4.30 -17.11 -1.76
CA ARG A 98 4.23 -18.20 -2.75
C ARG A 98 4.37 -17.70 -4.20
N MET A 99 4.00 -16.45 -4.47
CA MET A 99 4.28 -15.81 -5.76
C MET A 99 5.75 -15.42 -5.94
N GLY A 100 6.58 -15.56 -4.89
CA GLY A 100 8.00 -15.18 -4.90
C GLY A 100 8.25 -13.69 -4.78
N TYR A 101 7.25 -12.89 -4.38
CA TYR A 101 7.43 -11.46 -4.17
C TYR A 101 8.22 -11.18 -2.90
N ASN A 102 9.19 -10.28 -2.99
CA ASN A 102 10.01 -9.81 -1.87
C ASN A 102 9.84 -8.33 -1.58
N THR A 103 8.95 -7.65 -2.29
CA THR A 103 8.61 -6.25 -2.02
C THR A 103 7.15 -5.97 -2.35
N VAL A 104 6.58 -5.05 -1.58
CA VAL A 104 5.24 -4.50 -1.79
C VAL A 104 5.31 -2.98 -1.78
N ARG A 105 4.67 -2.34 -2.75
CA ARG A 105 4.45 -0.91 -2.74
C ARG A 105 3.03 -0.61 -2.27
N PHE A 106 2.93 0.19 -1.22
CA PHE A 106 1.67 0.72 -0.73
C PHE A 106 1.35 2.01 -1.48
N HIS A 107 0.27 1.96 -2.26
CA HIS A 107 -0.13 3.05 -3.15
C HIS A 107 -1.55 3.49 -2.82
N HIS A 108 -1.80 4.80 -2.80
CA HIS A 108 -3.09 5.40 -2.41
C HIS A 108 -3.55 5.10 -0.96
N GLN A 109 -2.64 4.69 -0.06
CA GLN A 109 -2.98 4.42 1.34
C GLN A 109 -3.47 5.66 2.08
N GLU A 110 -3.05 6.85 1.66
CA GLU A 110 -3.38 8.11 2.34
C GLU A 110 -4.89 8.35 2.43
N SER A 111 -5.66 7.97 1.39
CA SER A 111 -7.12 8.16 1.38
C SER A 111 -7.85 7.31 2.42
N GLU A 112 -7.31 6.13 2.71
CA GLU A 112 -7.86 5.23 3.73
C GLU A 112 -7.33 5.57 5.14
N LEU A 113 -6.11 6.07 5.20
CA LEU A 113 -5.43 6.39 6.45
C LEU A 113 -5.96 7.65 7.14
N ILE A 114 -6.47 8.63 6.40
CA ILE A 114 -6.99 9.86 6.99
C ILE A 114 -8.40 9.66 7.53
N ASP A 115 -8.61 10.01 8.81
CA ASP A 115 -9.93 9.98 9.43
C ASP A 115 -10.91 10.87 8.66
N LYS A 116 -11.95 10.27 8.10
CA LYS A 116 -12.96 10.95 7.27
C LYS A 116 -13.75 12.02 8.04
N ASN A 117 -13.86 11.85 9.36
CA ASN A 117 -14.62 12.74 10.25
C ASN A 117 -13.75 13.88 10.83
N ALA A 118 -12.43 13.80 10.73
CA ALA A 118 -11.54 14.85 11.20
C ALA A 118 -11.69 16.13 10.37
N ALA A 119 -11.50 17.28 11.01
CA ALA A 119 -11.56 18.58 10.35
C ALA A 119 -10.36 18.83 9.40
N ASP A 120 -9.25 18.18 9.64
CA ASP A 120 -7.99 18.28 8.90
C ASP A 120 -7.62 16.99 8.16
N SER A 121 -6.63 17.07 7.30
CA SER A 121 -6.09 15.92 6.55
C SER A 121 -4.80 15.34 7.16
N LEU A 122 -4.56 15.60 8.43
CA LEU A 122 -3.38 15.16 9.17
C LEU A 122 -3.71 14.18 10.30
N THR A 123 -4.99 14.02 10.61
CA THR A 123 -5.48 13.11 11.64
C THR A 123 -5.69 11.73 11.03
N PHE A 124 -4.98 10.74 11.56
CA PHE A 124 -5.10 9.35 11.10
C PHE A 124 -6.29 8.65 11.72
N ASP A 125 -6.98 7.84 10.93
CA ASP A 125 -8.00 6.90 11.41
C ASP A 125 -7.30 5.76 12.17
N PRO A 126 -7.60 5.58 13.47
CA PRO A 126 -6.89 4.57 14.27
C PRO A 126 -7.15 3.14 13.82
N VAL A 127 -8.32 2.86 13.23
CA VAL A 127 -8.67 1.52 12.75
C VAL A 127 -7.92 1.21 11.45
N ALA A 128 -7.89 2.17 10.52
CA ALA A 128 -7.15 2.01 9.28
C ALA A 128 -5.65 1.92 9.54
N LEU A 129 -5.13 2.71 10.48
CA LEU A 129 -3.73 2.68 10.88
C LEU A 129 -3.35 1.33 11.50
N ASP A 130 -4.16 0.78 12.43
CA ASP A 130 -3.92 -0.54 13.03
C ASP A 130 -3.86 -1.66 11.98
N LYS A 131 -4.78 -1.64 11.01
CA LYS A 131 -4.80 -2.62 9.91
C LYS A 131 -3.54 -2.54 9.05
N LEU A 132 -3.11 -1.32 8.72
CA LEU A 132 -1.91 -1.08 7.94
C LEU A 132 -0.64 -1.50 8.70
N ASP A 133 -0.57 -1.16 9.99
CA ASP A 133 0.53 -1.57 10.88
C ASP A 133 0.64 -3.09 10.98
N TYR A 134 -0.50 -3.78 11.11
CA TYR A 134 -0.52 -5.24 11.13
C TYR A 134 0.00 -5.85 9.82
N LEU A 135 -0.48 -5.34 8.68
CA LEU A 135 -0.03 -5.80 7.37
C LEU A 135 1.48 -5.55 7.18
N PHE A 136 2.01 -4.41 7.63
CA PHE A 136 3.43 -4.10 7.61
C PHE A 136 4.23 -5.11 8.45
N ALA A 137 3.76 -5.41 9.65
CA ALA A 137 4.38 -6.38 10.52
C ALA A 137 4.43 -7.78 9.91
N LYS A 138 3.34 -8.21 9.27
CA LYS A 138 3.27 -9.51 8.58
C LYS A 138 4.20 -9.55 7.37
N CYS A 139 4.26 -8.50 6.56
CA CYS A 139 5.23 -8.40 5.47
C CYS A 139 6.67 -8.51 5.99
N LYS A 140 7.02 -7.76 7.04
CA LYS A 140 8.35 -7.82 7.67
C LYS A 140 8.68 -9.23 8.17
N GLU A 141 7.77 -9.88 8.90
CA GLU A 141 7.93 -11.23 9.42
C GLU A 141 8.31 -12.23 8.31
N HIS A 142 7.71 -12.07 7.14
CA HIS A 142 7.92 -12.96 5.98
C HIS A 142 9.04 -12.51 5.02
N GLY A 143 9.81 -11.49 5.37
CA GLY A 143 10.94 -11.04 4.55
C GLY A 143 10.56 -10.17 3.36
N ILE A 144 9.34 -9.62 3.35
CA ILE A 144 8.87 -8.70 2.31
C ILE A 144 9.23 -7.27 2.71
N TYR A 145 9.97 -6.59 1.85
CA TYR A 145 10.33 -5.18 1.98
C TYR A 145 9.19 -4.29 1.51
N LEU A 146 9.10 -3.08 2.07
CA LEU A 146 8.00 -2.17 1.80
C LEU A 146 8.49 -0.87 1.19
N THR A 147 7.73 -0.34 0.24
CA THR A 147 7.82 1.05 -0.20
C THR A 147 6.45 1.72 0.00
N THR A 148 6.46 3.00 0.37
CA THR A 148 5.25 3.76 0.61
C THR A 148 5.30 5.07 -0.17
N ASP A 149 4.15 5.49 -0.68
CA ASP A 149 4.02 6.80 -1.30
C ASP A 149 3.78 7.87 -0.23
N LEU A 150 4.34 9.05 -0.47
CA LEU A 150 4.22 10.18 0.45
C LEU A 150 3.22 11.23 -0.03
N TYR A 151 2.74 11.13 -1.28
CA TYR A 151 1.73 12.02 -1.84
C TYR A 151 1.13 11.49 -3.14
N VAL A 152 -0.04 10.87 -3.05
CA VAL A 152 -0.74 10.36 -4.23
C VAL A 152 -2.14 10.94 -4.36
N ASN A 153 -3.00 10.79 -3.34
CA ASN A 153 -4.42 11.13 -3.43
C ASN A 153 -5.00 11.74 -2.14
N ARG A 154 -4.16 12.15 -1.18
CA ARG A 154 -4.63 12.84 0.01
C ARG A 154 -5.28 14.16 -0.36
N GLN A 155 -6.51 14.36 0.09
CA GLN A 155 -7.27 15.58 -0.13
C GLN A 155 -7.13 16.53 1.06
N PHE A 156 -6.92 17.80 0.79
CA PHE A 156 -6.97 18.82 1.83
C PHE A 156 -8.40 19.00 2.35
N LYS A 157 -8.52 19.37 3.61
CA LYS A 157 -9.78 19.65 4.29
C LYS A 157 -9.81 21.11 4.77
N PRO A 158 -10.99 21.67 5.10
CA PRO A 158 -11.09 23.04 5.58
C PRO A 158 -10.19 23.36 6.78
N GLY A 159 -10.04 22.42 7.72
CA GLY A 159 -9.20 22.57 8.91
C GLY A 159 -7.70 22.62 8.64
N ASP A 160 -7.24 22.29 7.42
CA ASP A 160 -5.83 22.43 7.05
C ASP A 160 -5.39 23.89 6.87
N ASN A 161 -6.32 24.83 6.77
CA ASN A 161 -6.08 26.26 6.70
C ASN A 161 -5.04 26.70 5.66
N ILE A 162 -5.05 26.07 4.49
CA ILE A 162 -4.08 26.33 3.42
C ILE A 162 -4.36 27.61 2.60
N GLY A 163 -5.31 28.45 3.05
CA GLY A 163 -5.67 29.70 2.39
C GLY A 163 -6.46 29.53 1.08
N VAL A 164 -7.02 28.33 0.84
CA VAL A 164 -7.85 28.03 -0.34
C VAL A 164 -9.27 27.76 0.12
N LYS A 165 -10.24 28.43 -0.54
CA LYS A 165 -11.66 28.19 -0.28
C LYS A 165 -12.06 26.81 -0.80
N ASN A 166 -12.75 26.02 0.03
CA ASN A 166 -13.20 24.66 -0.29
C ASN A 166 -12.06 23.74 -0.82
N PRO A 167 -10.97 23.57 -0.08
CA PRO A 167 -9.80 22.82 -0.55
C PRO A 167 -10.10 21.36 -0.92
N GLN A 168 -11.12 20.76 -0.32
CA GLN A 168 -11.60 19.40 -0.60
C GLN A 168 -12.16 19.23 -2.02
N THR A 169 -12.45 20.30 -2.74
CA THR A 169 -12.96 20.27 -4.13
C THR A 169 -11.85 20.34 -5.17
N LEU A 170 -10.60 20.52 -4.76
CA LEU A 170 -9.47 20.62 -5.67
C LEU A 170 -9.20 19.28 -6.35
N LYS A 171 -9.17 19.28 -7.68
CA LYS A 171 -8.91 18.08 -8.48
C LYS A 171 -7.42 17.75 -8.61
N ASN A 172 -6.56 18.77 -8.57
CA ASN A 172 -5.11 18.62 -8.71
C ASN A 172 -4.38 19.26 -7.51
N VAL A 173 -4.35 18.52 -6.42
CA VAL A 173 -3.68 18.98 -5.20
C VAL A 173 -2.15 18.89 -5.29
N LYS A 174 -1.59 18.06 -6.17
CA LYS A 174 -0.12 17.92 -6.31
C LYS A 174 0.54 19.19 -6.80
N GLY A 175 -0.05 19.85 -7.80
CA GLY A 175 0.45 21.13 -8.30
C GLY A 175 0.39 22.27 -7.27
N LEU A 176 -0.53 22.18 -6.33
CA LEU A 176 -0.67 23.20 -5.29
C LEU A 176 0.57 23.27 -4.39
N LEU A 177 1.24 22.16 -4.12
CA LEU A 177 2.46 22.13 -3.28
C LEU A 177 3.57 23.02 -3.84
N ALA A 178 3.66 23.15 -5.16
CA ALA A 178 4.69 23.97 -5.80
C ALA A 178 4.47 25.49 -5.63
N VAL A 179 3.20 25.90 -5.43
CA VAL A 179 2.83 27.32 -5.47
C VAL A 179 2.17 27.84 -4.18
N ASN A 180 1.84 26.94 -3.25
CA ASN A 180 1.20 27.30 -1.98
C ASN A 180 2.03 26.81 -0.80
N ARG A 181 2.65 27.77 -0.07
CA ARG A 181 3.51 27.46 1.07
C ARG A 181 2.78 26.72 2.19
N ALA A 182 1.54 27.08 2.51
CA ALA A 182 0.78 26.42 3.59
C ALA A 182 0.45 24.96 3.22
N ALA A 183 0.12 24.69 1.95
CA ALA A 183 -0.07 23.33 1.46
C ALA A 183 1.22 22.50 1.53
N MET A 184 2.36 23.11 1.20
CA MET A 184 3.67 22.45 1.32
C MET A 184 4.00 22.12 2.78
N GLU A 185 3.78 23.04 3.71
CA GLU A 185 4.03 22.79 5.14
C GLU A 185 3.07 21.73 5.71
N ASN A 186 1.82 21.71 5.29
CA ASN A 186 0.87 20.64 5.64
C ASN A 186 1.35 19.29 5.12
N TRP A 187 1.85 19.21 3.89
CA TRP A 187 2.41 17.97 3.35
C TRP A 187 3.64 17.51 4.14
N LYS A 188 4.56 18.41 4.48
CA LYS A 188 5.73 18.08 5.30
C LYS A 188 5.32 17.54 6.67
N GLU A 189 4.26 18.12 7.27
CA GLU A 189 3.71 17.65 8.54
C GLU A 189 3.14 16.23 8.41
N PHE A 190 2.40 15.95 7.33
CA PHE A 190 1.92 14.60 7.04
C PHE A 190 3.09 13.61 6.92
N VAL A 191 4.11 13.95 6.12
CA VAL A 191 5.30 13.09 5.95
C VAL A 191 5.98 12.85 7.30
N ARG A 192 6.14 13.90 8.13
CA ARG A 192 6.76 13.77 9.45
C ARG A 192 5.96 12.84 10.36
N ARG A 193 4.63 12.99 10.43
CA ARG A 193 3.76 12.11 11.23
C ARG A 193 3.84 10.66 10.73
N TRP A 194 3.80 10.47 9.44
CA TRP A 194 3.84 9.15 8.84
C TRP A 194 5.19 8.46 9.04
N MET A 195 6.30 9.15 8.76
CA MET A 195 7.65 8.58 8.85
C MET A 195 8.16 8.41 10.29
N ASN A 196 7.54 9.09 11.28
CA ASN A 196 7.86 8.91 12.70
C ASN A 196 6.81 8.06 13.43
N HIS A 197 5.82 7.53 12.71
CA HIS A 197 4.86 6.63 13.31
C HIS A 197 5.57 5.34 13.74
N ARG A 198 5.39 4.96 14.99
CA ARG A 198 5.94 3.73 15.53
C ARG A 198 4.91 2.62 15.40
N ASN A 199 5.20 1.64 14.57
CA ASN A 199 4.36 0.47 14.39
C ASN A 199 4.30 -0.35 15.70
N PRO A 200 3.13 -0.56 16.32
CA PRO A 200 3.01 -1.22 17.61
C PRO A 200 3.37 -2.72 17.57
N TYR A 201 3.27 -3.36 16.41
CA TYR A 201 3.58 -4.79 16.27
C TYR A 201 5.07 -5.08 16.10
N THR A 202 5.81 -4.16 15.49
CA THR A 202 7.26 -4.32 15.26
C THR A 202 8.11 -3.51 16.23
N GLY A 203 7.53 -2.50 16.87
CA GLY A 203 8.24 -1.54 17.69
C GLY A 203 9.19 -0.61 16.93
N MET A 204 9.11 -0.61 15.59
CA MET A 204 9.97 0.19 14.70
C MET A 204 9.18 1.37 14.12
N THR A 205 9.88 2.41 13.72
CA THR A 205 9.41 3.54 12.91
C THR A 205 9.65 3.26 11.45
#